data_145f22788ae49cfc883e0ead26056fbe
#
_entry.id   145f22788ae49cfc883e0ead26056fbe
#
_cell.length_a   1.000
_cell.length_b   1.000
_cell.length_c   1.000
_cell.angle_alpha   90.00
_cell.angle_beta   90.00
_cell.angle_gamma   90.00
#
_symmetry.space_group_name_H-M   'P 1'
#
loop_
_entity.id
_entity.type
_entity.pdbx_description
1 polymer ?
#
loop_
_entity_poly.entity_id
_entity_poly.type
_entity_poly.pdbx_seq_one_letter_code
_entity_poly.pdbx_strand_id
1 'polypeptide(L)'
;MTQTGKDKPVVFVSHVEEDAAVASEIKNWLEDNLPEGIEVFVSSDEGIKPGDKWEERIIEKLKICRIALVVCTQTSVRQPWINFEAGGAWVQGARVIPLCYHGQRKDMLPRPLSSRHALNLSEPDKVRELLEIIAEEAGLSAPDIDPNGLIVRLPQRKYEELEADGKLPDIRVKVSLVMASDP
;
A
#
# COMPACT_ATOMS: atom_id res chain seq x y z
N MET A 1 15.01 -25.85 27.08
CA MET A 1 14.24 -25.92 25.80
C MET A 1 14.24 -24.51 25.24
N THR A 2 15.17 -24.24 24.34
CA THR A 2 15.34 -22.94 23.67
C THR A 2 14.18 -22.76 22.69
N GLN A 3 13.30 -21.79 22.94
CA GLN A 3 12.39 -21.28 21.92
C GLN A 3 13.28 -20.70 20.81
N THR A 4 13.37 -21.44 19.70
CA THR A 4 13.85 -20.89 18.45
C THR A 4 12.88 -19.79 18.07
N GLY A 5 13.32 -18.53 18.23
CA GLY A 5 12.58 -17.37 17.76
C GLY A 5 12.27 -17.56 16.29
N LYS A 6 11.02 -17.81 15.97
CA LYS A 6 10.55 -17.84 14.60
C LYS A 6 10.72 -16.42 14.09
N ASP A 7 11.60 -16.22 13.12
CA ASP A 7 11.80 -14.90 12.52
C ASP A 7 10.44 -14.34 12.11
N LYS A 8 10.14 -13.12 12.55
CA LYS A 8 8.88 -12.47 12.21
C LYS A 8 8.79 -12.31 10.70
N PRO A 9 7.64 -12.61 10.06
CA PRO A 9 7.49 -12.37 8.63
C PRO A 9 7.61 -10.88 8.33
N VAL A 10 8.41 -10.57 7.31
CA VAL A 10 8.60 -9.20 6.84
C VAL A 10 7.47 -8.82 5.89
N VAL A 11 6.78 -7.73 6.20
CA VAL A 11 5.83 -7.05 5.32
C VAL A 11 6.54 -5.85 4.71
N PHE A 12 6.78 -5.90 3.40
CA PHE A 12 7.42 -4.81 2.65
C PHE A 12 6.35 -3.86 2.11
N VAL A 13 6.48 -2.55 2.36
CA VAL A 13 5.57 -1.52 1.83
C VAL A 13 6.30 -0.70 0.77
N SER A 14 5.95 -0.96 -0.49
CA SER A 14 6.44 -0.23 -1.67
C SER A 14 5.58 0.99 -1.94
N HIS A 15 6.20 2.15 -2.14
CA HIS A 15 5.51 3.41 -2.42
C HIS A 15 6.45 4.40 -3.13
N VAL A 16 5.89 5.48 -3.64
CA VAL A 16 6.65 6.65 -4.14
C VAL A 16 6.72 7.72 -3.05
N GLU A 17 7.65 8.68 -3.19
CA GLU A 17 7.86 9.74 -2.20
C GLU A 17 6.57 10.50 -1.86
N GLU A 18 5.75 10.79 -2.86
CA GLU A 18 4.48 11.49 -2.69
C GLU A 18 3.45 10.70 -1.85
N ASP A 19 3.60 9.39 -1.77
CA ASP A 19 2.72 8.48 -1.03
C ASP A 19 3.34 8.04 0.31
N ALA A 20 4.47 8.61 0.75
CA ALA A 20 5.18 8.24 1.97
C ALA A 20 4.31 8.33 3.23
N ALA A 21 3.47 9.36 3.34
CA ALA A 21 2.55 9.49 4.46
C ALA A 21 1.51 8.36 4.51
N VAL A 22 1.03 7.89 3.34
CA VAL A 22 0.12 6.73 3.26
C VAL A 22 0.83 5.45 3.72
N ALA A 23 2.07 5.24 3.26
CA ALA A 23 2.88 4.08 3.64
C ALA A 23 3.18 4.05 5.13
N SER A 24 3.51 5.21 5.73
CA SER A 24 3.75 5.34 7.18
C SER A 24 2.50 5.04 8.00
N GLU A 25 1.32 5.50 7.59
CA GLU A 25 0.08 5.19 8.30
C GLU A 25 -0.29 3.71 8.20
N ILE A 26 -0.06 3.06 7.05
CA ILE A 26 -0.23 1.61 6.90
C ILE A 26 0.70 0.87 7.87
N LYS A 27 1.99 1.26 7.94
CA LYS A 27 2.94 0.68 8.87
C LYS A 27 2.48 0.81 10.31
N ASN A 28 2.21 2.06 10.76
CA ASN A 28 1.81 2.33 12.14
C ASN A 28 0.57 1.53 12.52
N TRP A 29 -0.43 1.49 11.64
CA TRP A 29 -1.67 0.75 11.88
C TRP A 29 -1.43 -0.76 11.98
N LEU A 30 -0.58 -1.33 11.13
CA LEU A 30 -0.24 -2.75 11.19
C LEU A 30 0.55 -3.09 12.47
N GLU A 31 1.52 -2.26 12.85
CA GLU A 31 2.31 -2.45 14.07
C GLU A 31 1.47 -2.29 15.33
N ASP A 32 0.49 -1.36 15.35
CA ASP A 32 -0.45 -1.18 16.45
C ASP A 32 -1.34 -2.41 16.67
N ASN A 33 -1.73 -3.09 15.59
CA ASN A 33 -2.70 -4.18 15.65
C ASN A 33 -2.07 -5.60 15.62
N LEU A 34 -0.81 -5.71 15.16
CA LEU A 34 -0.04 -6.96 15.11
C LEU A 34 1.39 -6.76 15.71
N PRO A 35 1.52 -6.21 16.93
CA PRO A 35 2.78 -5.64 17.42
C PRO A 35 3.93 -6.63 17.52
N GLU A 36 3.65 -7.89 17.79
CA GLU A 36 4.69 -8.91 17.95
C GLU A 36 4.70 -9.95 16.82
N GLY A 37 3.78 -9.83 15.87
CA GLY A 37 3.57 -10.83 14.83
C GLY A 37 4.35 -10.62 13.55
N ILE A 38 4.70 -9.37 13.23
CA ILE A 38 5.29 -8.97 11.95
C ILE A 38 6.42 -7.96 12.13
N GLU A 39 7.25 -7.82 11.10
CA GLU A 39 8.16 -6.69 10.89
C GLU A 39 7.67 -5.91 9.67
N VAL A 40 7.35 -4.63 9.80
CA VAL A 40 6.94 -3.80 8.67
C VAL A 40 8.10 -2.92 8.21
N PHE A 41 8.54 -3.12 6.97
CA PHE A 41 9.57 -2.31 6.33
C PHE A 41 8.96 -1.42 5.26
N VAL A 42 9.17 -0.12 5.36
CA VAL A 42 8.75 0.87 4.37
C VAL A 42 9.97 1.32 3.57
N SER A 43 9.88 1.36 2.25
CA SER A 43 11.04 1.63 1.38
C SER A 43 11.68 3.02 1.58
N SER A 44 11.00 3.97 2.25
CA SER A 44 11.51 5.31 2.60
C SER A 44 11.86 5.52 4.07
N ASP A 45 11.66 4.51 4.94
CA ASP A 45 11.76 4.68 6.41
C ASP A 45 13.15 5.04 6.94
N GLU A 46 14.16 4.94 6.11
CA GLU A 46 15.50 5.28 6.52
C GLU A 46 16.04 6.41 5.66
N GLY A 47 16.10 7.58 6.29
CA GLY A 47 16.68 8.78 5.69
C GLY A 47 17.99 8.43 4.98
N ILE A 48 18.01 8.64 3.67
CA ILE A 48 19.16 8.42 2.81
C ILE A 48 20.30 9.30 3.32
N LYS A 49 21.32 8.69 3.92
CA LYS A 49 22.56 9.41 4.18
C LYS A 49 23.45 9.31 2.94
N PRO A 50 24.15 10.39 2.58
CA PRO A 50 25.12 10.33 1.48
C PRO A 50 26.11 9.17 1.71
N GLY A 51 26.16 8.24 0.76
CA GLY A 51 27.03 7.05 0.83
C GLY A 51 26.38 5.77 1.35
N ASP A 52 25.11 5.81 1.77
CA ASP A 52 24.38 4.62 2.17
C ASP A 52 24.04 3.75 0.95
N LYS A 53 24.17 2.45 1.14
CA LYS A 53 23.78 1.42 0.17
C LYS A 53 22.26 1.14 0.25
N TRP A 54 21.45 2.18 0.08
CA TRP A 54 20.00 2.12 0.18
C TRP A 54 19.36 1.04 -0.71
N GLU A 55 19.83 0.93 -1.95
CA GLU A 55 19.35 -0.09 -2.89
C GLU A 55 19.64 -1.52 -2.37
N GLU A 56 20.83 -1.74 -1.79
CA GLU A 56 21.19 -3.05 -1.22
C GLU A 56 20.22 -3.44 -0.08
N ARG A 57 19.85 -2.50 0.78
CA ARG A 57 18.89 -2.77 1.88
C ARG A 57 17.50 -3.11 1.39
N ILE A 58 17.01 -2.38 0.38
CA ILE A 58 15.73 -2.70 -0.27
C ILE A 58 15.78 -4.11 -0.85
N ILE A 59 16.83 -4.44 -1.59
CA ILE A 59 17.01 -5.76 -2.18
C ILE A 59 17.08 -6.85 -1.08
N GLU A 60 17.78 -6.61 0.02
CA GLU A 60 17.81 -7.54 1.15
C GLU A 60 16.42 -7.77 1.75
N LYS A 61 15.64 -6.72 1.98
CA LYS A 61 14.27 -6.83 2.51
C LYS A 61 13.32 -7.50 1.53
N LEU A 62 13.43 -7.21 0.23
CA LEU A 62 12.67 -7.88 -0.81
C LEU A 62 12.95 -9.39 -0.87
N LYS A 63 14.20 -9.83 -0.62
CA LYS A 63 14.56 -11.26 -0.62
C LYS A 63 13.90 -12.05 0.50
N ILE A 64 13.58 -11.41 1.62
CA ILE A 64 13.06 -12.08 2.81
C ILE A 64 11.60 -11.75 3.11
N CYS A 65 11.00 -10.80 2.38
CA CYS A 65 9.62 -10.44 2.64
C CYS A 65 8.66 -11.59 2.29
N ARG A 66 7.64 -11.76 3.10
CA ARG A 66 6.53 -12.70 2.86
C ARG A 66 5.40 -12.03 2.11
N ILE A 67 5.17 -10.76 2.39
CA ILE A 67 4.14 -9.95 1.77
C ILE A 67 4.78 -8.67 1.26
N ALA A 68 4.43 -8.25 0.04
CA ALA A 68 4.74 -6.95 -0.51
C ALA A 68 3.44 -6.17 -0.76
N LEU A 69 3.21 -5.14 0.04
CA LEU A 69 2.13 -4.18 -0.13
C LEU A 69 2.61 -3.09 -1.09
N VAL A 70 1.90 -2.87 -2.17
CA VAL A 70 2.26 -1.87 -3.17
C VAL A 70 1.22 -0.75 -3.18
N VAL A 71 1.58 0.42 -2.69
CA VAL A 71 0.68 1.60 -2.69
C VAL A 71 0.48 2.06 -4.13
N CYS A 72 -0.73 1.89 -4.63
CA CYS A 72 -1.12 2.17 -6.00
C CYS A 72 -1.99 3.42 -6.07
N THR A 73 -1.39 4.52 -6.49
CA THR A 73 -2.07 5.77 -6.87
C THR A 73 -1.91 5.99 -8.37
N GLN A 74 -2.63 6.96 -8.93
CA GLN A 74 -2.50 7.28 -10.36
C GLN A 74 -1.08 7.70 -10.76
N THR A 75 -0.29 8.20 -9.81
CA THR A 75 1.11 8.58 -9.99
C THR A 75 2.02 7.38 -9.83
N SER A 76 1.91 6.65 -8.72
CA SER A 76 2.84 5.58 -8.34
C SER A 76 2.87 4.42 -9.35
N VAL A 77 1.71 4.04 -9.90
CA VAL A 77 1.62 2.92 -10.86
C VAL A 77 2.39 3.14 -12.17
N ARG A 78 2.78 4.38 -12.45
CA ARG A 78 3.57 4.76 -13.63
C ARG A 78 5.07 4.80 -13.36
N GLN A 79 5.49 4.68 -12.09
CA GLN A 79 6.89 4.75 -11.72
C GLN A 79 7.58 3.40 -11.92
N PRO A 80 8.71 3.38 -12.65
CA PRO A 80 9.44 2.13 -12.92
C PRO A 80 9.88 1.41 -11.64
N TRP A 81 10.21 2.16 -10.59
CA TRP A 81 10.68 1.62 -9.32
C TRP A 81 9.64 0.76 -8.61
N ILE A 82 8.38 1.18 -8.62
CA ILE A 82 7.24 0.41 -8.07
C ILE A 82 7.12 -0.96 -8.76
N ASN A 83 7.26 -0.99 -10.08
CA ASN A 83 7.23 -2.25 -10.84
C ASN A 83 8.45 -3.14 -10.56
N PHE A 84 9.63 -2.52 -10.34
CA PHE A 84 10.84 -3.25 -9.95
C PHE A 84 10.67 -3.92 -8.58
N GLU A 85 10.22 -3.20 -7.55
CA GLU A 85 10.01 -3.73 -6.22
C GLU A 85 8.92 -4.82 -6.20
N ALA A 86 7.78 -4.55 -6.83
CA ALA A 86 6.70 -5.54 -6.94
C ALA A 86 7.13 -6.81 -7.68
N GLY A 87 7.89 -6.65 -8.78
CA GLY A 87 8.46 -7.77 -9.54
C GLY A 87 9.50 -8.53 -8.75
N GLY A 88 10.39 -7.83 -8.05
CA GLY A 88 11.41 -8.42 -7.17
C GLY A 88 10.80 -9.27 -6.08
N ALA A 89 9.81 -8.74 -5.35
CA ALA A 89 9.08 -9.48 -4.33
C ALA A 89 8.37 -10.71 -4.91
N TRP A 90 7.72 -10.57 -6.07
CA TRP A 90 7.01 -11.67 -6.71
C TRP A 90 7.93 -12.82 -7.10
N VAL A 91 9.09 -12.53 -7.71
CA VAL A 91 10.06 -13.56 -8.13
C VAL A 91 10.62 -14.31 -6.93
N GLN A 92 10.73 -13.67 -5.77
CA GLN A 92 11.14 -14.28 -4.50
C GLN A 92 10.02 -15.11 -3.83
N GLY A 93 8.82 -15.14 -4.41
CA GLY A 93 7.68 -15.90 -3.89
C GLY A 93 6.82 -15.15 -2.86
N ALA A 94 7.07 -13.86 -2.65
CA ALA A 94 6.23 -13.06 -1.78
C ALA A 94 4.81 -12.86 -2.34
N ARG A 95 3.83 -12.75 -1.44
CA ARG A 95 2.46 -12.39 -1.79
C ARG A 95 2.38 -10.91 -2.10
N VAL A 96 2.27 -10.53 -3.36
CA VAL A 96 2.17 -9.14 -3.80
C VAL A 96 0.72 -8.69 -3.78
N ILE A 97 0.41 -7.63 -3.02
CA ILE A 97 -0.93 -7.07 -2.84
C ILE A 97 -0.93 -5.60 -3.24
N PRO A 98 -1.48 -5.24 -4.41
CA PRO A 98 -1.68 -3.85 -4.76
C PRO A 98 -2.76 -3.22 -3.88
N LEU A 99 -2.44 -2.07 -3.27
CA LEU A 99 -3.32 -1.27 -2.43
C LEU A 99 -3.75 -0.03 -3.20
N CYS A 100 -4.94 -0.06 -3.79
CA CYS A 100 -5.48 1.05 -4.57
C CYS A 100 -5.94 2.17 -3.63
N TYR A 101 -5.51 3.40 -3.92
CA TYR A 101 -5.84 4.60 -3.15
C TYR A 101 -5.91 5.85 -4.03
N HIS A 102 -6.45 6.96 -3.52
CA HIS A 102 -6.58 8.24 -4.24
C HIS A 102 -7.14 8.10 -5.66
N GLY A 103 -8.28 7.39 -5.79
CA GLY A 103 -8.97 7.23 -7.07
C GLY A 103 -8.35 6.24 -8.06
N GLN A 104 -7.26 5.55 -7.68
CA GLN A 104 -6.74 4.46 -8.48
C GLN A 104 -7.73 3.29 -8.46
N ARG A 105 -8.15 2.85 -9.62
CA ARG A 105 -9.08 1.73 -9.78
C ARG A 105 -8.30 0.43 -10.04
N LYS A 106 -8.83 -0.69 -9.52
CA LYS A 106 -8.23 -2.04 -9.69
C LYS A 106 -8.14 -2.46 -11.15
N ASP A 107 -9.18 -2.14 -11.94
CA ASP A 107 -9.27 -2.43 -13.38
C ASP A 107 -8.37 -1.56 -14.25
N MET A 108 -7.79 -0.50 -13.68
CA MET A 108 -6.84 0.41 -14.34
C MET A 108 -5.38 0.17 -13.92
N LEU A 109 -5.10 -0.89 -13.17
CA LEU A 109 -3.73 -1.24 -12.81
C LEU A 109 -2.96 -1.75 -14.04
N PRO A 110 -1.70 -1.31 -14.23
CA PRO A 110 -0.84 -1.86 -15.27
C PRO A 110 -0.40 -3.29 -14.94
N ARG A 111 0.03 -4.05 -15.94
CA ARG A 111 0.74 -5.32 -15.68
C ARG A 111 2.13 -5.04 -15.10
N PRO A 112 2.63 -5.85 -14.17
CA PRO A 112 2.05 -7.11 -13.65
C PRO A 112 1.03 -6.94 -12.52
N LEU A 113 0.83 -5.74 -11.95
CA LEU A 113 -0.02 -5.50 -10.80
C LEU A 113 -1.49 -5.90 -11.05
N SER A 114 -2.01 -5.68 -12.26
CA SER A 114 -3.38 -6.07 -12.64
C SER A 114 -3.65 -7.56 -12.59
N SER A 115 -2.62 -8.40 -12.56
CA SER A 115 -2.77 -9.86 -12.40
C SER A 115 -2.85 -10.30 -10.93
N ARG A 116 -2.78 -9.35 -9.99
CA ARG A 116 -2.85 -9.60 -8.55
C ARG A 116 -4.22 -9.22 -8.00
N HIS A 117 -4.58 -9.86 -6.88
CA HIS A 117 -5.77 -9.45 -6.13
C HIS A 117 -5.49 -8.12 -5.45
N ALA A 118 -6.07 -7.04 -5.97
CA ALA A 118 -5.89 -5.70 -5.45
C ALA A 118 -6.98 -5.35 -4.44
N LEU A 119 -6.60 -4.63 -3.38
CA LEU A 119 -7.50 -4.13 -2.35
C LEU A 119 -7.64 -2.61 -2.47
N ASN A 120 -8.81 -2.07 -2.18
CA ASN A 120 -9.05 -0.64 -2.14
C ASN A 120 -9.04 -0.17 -0.67
N LEU A 121 -8.11 0.71 -0.33
CA LEU A 121 -7.95 1.21 1.04
C LEU A 121 -9.10 2.10 1.53
N SER A 122 -10.01 2.51 0.64
CA SER A 122 -11.21 3.27 1.02
C SER A 122 -12.40 2.38 1.39
N GLU A 123 -12.27 1.05 1.28
CA GLU A 123 -13.33 0.09 1.54
C GLU A 123 -13.05 -0.65 2.86
N PRO A 124 -13.86 -0.50 3.92
CA PRO A 124 -13.62 -1.13 5.22
C PRO A 124 -13.45 -2.65 5.15
N ASP A 125 -14.24 -3.32 4.34
CA ASP A 125 -14.15 -4.78 4.16
C ASP A 125 -12.80 -5.18 3.54
N LYS A 126 -12.22 -4.34 2.68
CA LYS A 126 -10.91 -4.58 2.06
C LYS A 126 -9.75 -4.31 3.02
N VAL A 127 -9.92 -3.36 3.93
CA VAL A 127 -8.96 -3.13 5.02
C VAL A 127 -8.99 -4.30 6.02
N ARG A 128 -10.16 -4.85 6.31
CA ARG A 128 -10.29 -6.07 7.13
C ARG A 128 -9.63 -7.26 6.43
N GLU A 129 -9.91 -7.48 5.16
CA GLU A 129 -9.30 -8.54 4.35
C GLU A 129 -7.77 -8.44 4.34
N LEU A 130 -7.22 -7.22 4.24
CA LEU A 130 -5.78 -6.99 4.32
C LEU A 130 -5.20 -7.49 5.64
N LEU A 131 -5.84 -7.16 6.77
CA LEU A 131 -5.39 -7.58 8.09
C LEU A 131 -5.45 -9.10 8.26
N GLU A 132 -6.53 -9.73 7.79
CA GLU A 132 -6.70 -11.18 7.82
C GLU A 132 -5.60 -11.90 7.05
N ILE A 133 -5.28 -11.41 5.84
CA ILE A 133 -4.18 -11.95 5.02
C ILE A 133 -2.84 -11.85 5.74
N ILE A 134 -2.55 -10.70 6.35
CA ILE A 134 -1.26 -10.48 7.03
C ILE A 134 -1.17 -11.35 8.30
N ALA A 135 -2.24 -11.43 9.07
CA ALA A 135 -2.31 -12.28 10.27
C ALA A 135 -2.11 -13.76 9.91
N GLU A 136 -2.77 -14.24 8.85
CA GLU A 136 -2.62 -15.61 8.36
C GLU A 136 -1.16 -15.93 8.00
N GLU A 137 -0.48 -15.05 7.24
CA GLU A 137 0.93 -15.23 6.88
C GLU A 137 1.86 -15.19 8.11
N ALA A 138 1.48 -14.46 9.14
CA ALA A 138 2.19 -14.42 10.40
C ALA A 138 1.92 -15.65 11.30
N GLY A 139 0.94 -16.47 10.93
CA GLY A 139 0.47 -17.59 11.75
C GLY A 139 -0.31 -17.15 12.98
N LEU A 140 -0.97 -16.00 12.89
CA LEU A 140 -1.79 -15.39 13.92
C LEU A 140 -3.27 -15.43 13.55
N SER A 141 -4.14 -15.26 14.55
CA SER A 141 -5.53 -14.92 14.33
C SER A 141 -5.66 -13.41 14.11
N ALA A 142 -6.41 -13.01 13.09
CA ALA A 142 -6.69 -11.60 12.88
C ALA A 142 -7.44 -11.02 14.09
N PRO A 143 -7.00 -9.88 14.64
CA PRO A 143 -7.71 -9.23 15.74
C PRO A 143 -9.05 -8.66 15.26
N ASP A 144 -10.05 -8.67 16.15
CA ASP A 144 -11.35 -8.04 15.88
C ASP A 144 -11.25 -6.54 16.15
N ILE A 145 -10.99 -5.77 15.10
CA ILE A 145 -10.80 -4.32 15.15
C ILE A 145 -11.69 -3.61 14.13
N ASP A 146 -11.95 -2.33 14.37
CA ASP A 146 -12.61 -1.48 13.39
C ASP A 146 -11.67 -1.12 12.22
N PRO A 147 -11.93 -1.61 11.00
CA PRO A 147 -11.11 -1.29 9.83
C PRO A 147 -11.13 0.19 9.46
N ASN A 148 -12.13 0.96 9.89
CA ASN A 148 -12.15 2.41 9.70
C ASN A 148 -11.00 3.10 10.44
N GLY A 149 -10.39 2.46 11.42
CA GLY A 149 -9.22 2.97 12.12
C GLY A 149 -8.04 3.28 11.19
N LEU A 150 -7.82 2.51 10.13
CA LEU A 150 -6.86 2.88 9.08
C LEU A 150 -7.40 3.99 8.19
N ILE A 151 -8.63 3.86 7.68
CA ILE A 151 -9.21 4.77 6.69
C ILE A 151 -9.19 6.23 7.16
N VAL A 152 -9.51 6.48 8.43
CA VAL A 152 -9.50 7.84 8.99
C VAL A 152 -8.10 8.42 9.21
N ARG A 153 -7.07 7.57 9.35
CA ARG A 153 -5.67 7.99 9.47
C ARG A 153 -5.06 8.33 8.11
N LEU A 154 -5.56 7.73 7.03
CA LEU A 154 -5.00 7.92 5.71
C LEU A 154 -5.13 9.38 5.25
N PRO A 155 -4.05 9.99 4.71
CA PRO A 155 -4.07 11.34 4.20
C PRO A 155 -5.14 11.52 3.13
N GLN A 156 -6.07 12.43 3.33
CA GLN A 156 -7.07 12.78 2.32
C GLN A 156 -6.46 13.86 1.41
N ARG A 157 -6.29 13.59 0.12
CA ARG A 157 -5.94 14.66 -0.83
C ARG A 157 -7.11 15.62 -0.96
N LYS A 158 -6.84 16.91 -0.78
CA LYS A 158 -7.84 17.95 -1.05
C LYS A 158 -8.10 18.01 -2.56
N TYR A 159 -9.36 18.22 -2.92
CA TYR A 159 -9.81 18.30 -4.31
C TYR A 159 -9.01 19.34 -5.12
N GLU A 160 -8.63 20.45 -4.48
CA GLU A 160 -7.84 21.55 -5.03
C GLU A 160 -6.41 21.13 -5.44
N GLU A 161 -5.79 20.19 -4.72
CA GLU A 161 -4.45 19.67 -5.06
C GLU A 161 -4.49 18.78 -6.31
N LEU A 162 -5.60 18.06 -6.53
CA LEU A 162 -5.81 17.23 -7.71
C LEU A 162 -6.05 18.10 -8.98
N GLU A 163 -6.70 19.26 -8.84
CA GLU A 163 -6.87 20.24 -9.92
C GLU A 163 -5.53 20.91 -10.30
N ALA A 164 -4.73 21.29 -9.31
CA ALA A 164 -3.43 21.93 -9.53
C ALA A 164 -2.43 21.02 -10.29
N ASP A 165 -2.51 19.70 -10.07
CA ASP A 165 -1.68 18.70 -10.75
C ASP A 165 -2.16 18.37 -12.18
N GLY A 166 -3.28 18.95 -12.66
CA GLY A 166 -3.88 18.64 -13.97
C GLY A 166 -4.29 17.17 -14.14
N LYS A 167 -4.45 16.45 -13.03
CA LYS A 167 -4.68 15.00 -12.98
C LYS A 167 -6.14 14.60 -12.77
N LEU A 168 -7.06 15.55 -12.65
CA LEU A 168 -8.49 15.25 -12.62
C LEU A 168 -8.96 14.82 -14.01
N PRO A 169 -9.60 13.66 -14.15
CA PRO A 169 -10.44 13.42 -15.31
C PRO A 169 -11.52 14.51 -15.32
N ASP A 170 -11.85 15.02 -16.49
CA ASP A 170 -12.78 16.13 -16.71
C ASP A 170 -14.18 15.82 -16.12
N ILE A 171 -14.34 16.04 -14.82
CA ILE A 171 -15.59 15.80 -14.08
C ILE A 171 -16.61 16.92 -14.38
N ARG A 172 -16.18 18.03 -15.00
CA ARG A 172 -17.05 19.17 -15.33
C ARG A 172 -18.20 18.79 -16.25
N VAL A 173 -18.05 17.72 -17.05
CA VAL A 173 -19.11 17.25 -17.96
C VAL A 173 -20.28 16.61 -17.22
N LYS A 174 -20.08 16.03 -16.04
CA LYS A 174 -21.17 15.34 -15.31
C LYS A 174 -22.01 16.26 -14.42
N VAL A 175 -21.44 17.35 -13.90
CA VAL A 175 -22.16 18.26 -13.00
C VAL A 175 -23.09 19.19 -13.79
N SER A 176 -22.75 19.57 -15.02
CA SER A 176 -23.60 20.42 -15.88
C SER A 176 -24.87 19.73 -16.39
N LEU A 177 -24.89 18.40 -16.44
CA LEU A 177 -26.07 17.63 -16.89
C LEU A 177 -27.12 17.41 -15.79
N VAL A 178 -26.74 17.53 -14.51
CA VAL A 178 -27.68 17.37 -13.39
C VAL A 178 -28.39 18.67 -13.03
N MET A 179 -27.82 19.83 -13.40
CA MET A 179 -28.44 21.14 -13.12
C MET A 179 -29.35 21.66 -14.26
N ALA A 180 -29.45 20.94 -15.36
CA ALA A 180 -30.25 21.34 -16.54
C ALA A 180 -31.63 20.66 -16.63
N SER A 181 -32.07 19.95 -15.57
CA SER A 181 -33.37 19.26 -15.57
C SER A 181 -34.16 19.64 -14.32
N ASP A 182 -34.55 20.94 -14.26
CA ASP A 182 -35.75 21.36 -13.52
C ASP A 182 -36.51 22.39 -14.32
N PRO A 183 -37.86 22.18 -14.51
CA PRO A 183 -38.73 23.00 -15.36
C PRO A 183 -39.09 24.34 -14.73
#